data_a8ef60584017ca5bd4cc9d1521b8a210
#
_entry.id   a8ef60584017ca5bd4cc9d1521b8a210
#
_cell.length_a   1.000
_cell.length_b   1.000
_cell.length_c   1.000
_cell.angle_alpha   90.00
_cell.angle_beta   90.00
_cell.angle_gamma   90.00
#
_symmetry.space_group_name_H-M   'P 1'
#
loop_
_entity.id
_entity.type
_entity.pdbx_description
1 polymer ?
#
loop_
_entity_poly.entity_id
_entity_poly.type
_entity_poly.pdbx_seq_one_letter_code
_entity_poly.pdbx_strand_id
1 'polypeptide(L)'
;MDYNFFMAQLRARADPRRVEMAREQTLQTYLAYFKSNYTGNRAPLHIGHHFEPLQQNAYNEALKSFARAVCGLPEVRCVTYAELADFMDGQNAETLAAYRKGDFARAATPALNVAENAR
;
A
#
# COMPACT_ATOMS: atom_id res chain seq x y z
N MET A 1 -2.67 -5.50 8.31
CA MET A 1 -2.14 -4.16 8.67
C MET A 1 -3.13 -3.33 9.48
N ASP A 2 -4.41 -3.31 9.13
CA ASP A 2 -5.46 -2.57 9.84
C ASP A 2 -5.53 -2.85 11.34
N TYR A 3 -5.40 -4.11 11.75
CA TYR A 3 -5.41 -4.50 13.16
C TYR A 3 -4.24 -3.89 13.94
N ASN A 4 -3.07 -3.73 13.33
CA ASN A 4 -1.93 -3.09 13.98
C ASN A 4 -2.20 -1.61 14.26
N PHE A 5 -2.82 -0.90 13.29
CA PHE A 5 -3.29 0.47 13.51
C PHE A 5 -4.37 0.54 14.58
N PHE A 6 -5.34 -0.39 14.53
CA PHE A 6 -6.41 -0.46 15.51
C PHE A 6 -5.86 -0.65 16.92
N MET A 7 -4.91 -1.56 17.13
CA MET A 7 -4.28 -1.77 18.44
C MET A 7 -3.48 -0.55 18.91
N ALA A 8 -2.76 0.10 18.03
CA ALA A 8 -2.01 1.32 18.35
C ALA A 8 -2.92 2.51 18.69
N GLN A 9 -4.15 2.52 18.16
CA GLN A 9 -5.10 3.63 18.25
C GLN A 9 -6.32 3.31 19.14
N LEU A 10 -6.27 2.26 19.96
CA LEU A 10 -7.39 1.78 20.77
C LEU A 10 -8.06 2.85 21.66
N ARG A 11 -7.31 3.86 22.09
CA ARG A 11 -7.81 4.95 22.91
C ARG A 11 -8.67 5.98 22.15
N ALA A 12 -8.77 5.82 20.83
CA ALA A 12 -9.47 6.76 19.95
C ALA A 12 -10.95 6.44 19.69
N ARG A 13 -11.52 5.45 20.37
CA ARG A 13 -12.75 4.73 20.00
C ARG A 13 -14.05 5.52 19.87
N ALA A 14 -14.17 6.72 20.39
CA ALA A 14 -15.46 7.41 20.47
C ALA A 14 -15.49 8.83 19.91
N ASP A 15 -14.37 9.38 19.48
CA ASP A 15 -14.27 10.75 19.01
C ASP A 15 -14.14 10.77 17.47
N PRO A 16 -15.10 11.36 16.73
CA PRO A 16 -15.03 11.47 15.26
C PRO A 16 -13.73 12.10 14.73
N ARG A 17 -13.16 13.06 15.47
CA ARG A 17 -11.88 13.69 15.10
C ARG A 17 -10.73 12.69 15.14
N ARG A 18 -10.76 11.78 16.11
CA ARG A 18 -9.75 10.73 16.24
C ARG A 18 -9.90 9.64 15.19
N VAL A 19 -11.12 9.36 14.78
CA VAL A 19 -11.40 8.44 13.66
C VAL A 19 -10.81 9.00 12.37
N GLU A 20 -11.01 10.28 12.09
CA GLU A 20 -10.43 10.94 10.91
C GLU A 20 -8.90 11.01 10.99
N MET A 21 -8.34 11.31 12.18
CA MET A 21 -6.89 11.23 12.37
C MET A 21 -6.34 9.83 12.14
N ALA A 22 -7.05 8.78 12.58
CA ALA A 22 -6.67 7.39 12.35
C ALA A 22 -6.67 7.05 10.86
N ARG A 23 -7.70 7.49 10.12
CA ARG A 23 -7.79 7.35 8.66
C ARG A 23 -6.60 8.01 7.97
N GLU A 24 -6.32 9.26 8.31
CA GLU A 24 -5.24 10.04 7.69
C GLU A 24 -3.87 9.45 8.03
N GLN A 25 -3.59 9.11 9.28
CA GLN A 25 -2.32 8.47 9.68
C GLN A 25 -2.10 7.16 8.93
N THR A 26 -3.14 6.34 8.77
CA THR A 26 -3.06 5.09 8.03
C THR A 26 -2.73 5.35 6.56
N LEU A 27 -3.44 6.28 5.93
CA LEU A 27 -3.20 6.67 4.55
C LEU A 27 -1.76 7.17 4.35
N GLN A 28 -1.29 8.08 5.18
CA GLN A 28 0.05 8.63 5.10
C GLN A 28 1.13 7.56 5.31
N THR A 29 0.90 6.60 6.19
CA THR A 29 1.81 5.47 6.39
C THR A 29 1.90 4.61 5.12
N TYR A 30 0.76 4.29 4.49
CA TYR A 30 0.76 3.53 3.23
C TYR A 30 1.45 4.28 2.10
N LEU A 31 1.19 5.58 1.96
CA LEU A 31 1.83 6.43 0.95
C LEU A 31 3.35 6.52 1.16
N ALA A 32 3.79 6.66 2.40
CA ALA A 32 5.22 6.69 2.73
C ALA A 32 5.90 5.36 2.40
N TYR A 33 5.27 4.24 2.72
CA TYR A 33 5.78 2.91 2.39
C TYR A 33 5.82 2.68 0.88
N PHE A 34 4.73 3.01 0.18
CA PHE A 34 4.70 2.96 -1.27
C PHE A 34 5.82 3.80 -1.89
N LYS A 35 5.96 5.06 -1.46
CA LYS A 35 6.99 5.96 -1.96
C LYS A 35 8.40 5.36 -1.78
N SER A 36 8.68 4.81 -0.60
CA SER A 36 9.96 4.16 -0.33
C SER A 36 10.26 3.02 -1.30
N ASN A 37 9.28 2.15 -1.58
CA ASN A 37 9.45 1.06 -2.55
C ASN A 37 9.52 1.57 -3.98
N TYR A 38 8.65 2.51 -4.35
CA TYR A 38 8.55 3.04 -5.72
C TYR A 38 9.81 3.79 -6.15
N THR A 39 10.41 4.58 -5.26
CA THR A 39 11.68 5.28 -5.53
C THR A 39 12.90 4.44 -5.17
N GLY A 40 12.71 3.37 -4.42
CA GLY A 40 13.75 2.45 -3.96
C GLY A 40 13.97 1.27 -4.91
N ASN A 41 13.90 0.07 -4.36
CA ASN A 41 14.18 -1.17 -5.10
C ASN A 41 12.98 -1.74 -5.87
N ARG A 42 11.83 -1.08 -5.85
CA ARG A 42 10.59 -1.51 -6.53
C ARG A 42 9.99 -2.82 -6.00
N ALA A 43 10.32 -3.19 -4.77
CA ALA A 43 9.75 -4.37 -4.14
C ALA A 43 8.20 -4.29 -4.12
N PRO A 44 7.50 -5.41 -4.36
CA PRO A 44 6.05 -5.45 -4.25
C PRO A 44 5.57 -5.00 -2.87
N LEU A 45 4.49 -4.24 -2.82
CA LEU A 45 3.84 -3.84 -1.59
C LEU A 45 2.60 -4.70 -1.36
N HIS A 46 2.58 -5.40 -0.24
CA HIS A 46 1.43 -6.16 0.22
C HIS A 46 0.69 -5.41 1.32
N ILE A 47 -0.62 -5.22 1.14
CA ILE A 47 -1.52 -4.68 2.15
C ILE A 47 -2.69 -5.64 2.34
N GLY A 48 -2.85 -6.16 3.56
CA GLY A 48 -3.98 -7.00 3.96
C GLY A 48 -4.83 -6.33 5.02
N HIS A 49 -6.16 -6.39 4.87
CA HIS A 49 -7.14 -5.90 5.81
C HIS A 49 -8.09 -7.01 6.22
N HIS A 50 -8.66 -6.89 7.42
CA HIS A 50 -9.81 -7.69 7.84
C HIS A 50 -11.09 -7.14 7.19
N PHE A 51 -12.09 -7.99 7.02
CA PHE A 51 -13.40 -7.58 6.49
C PHE A 51 -14.29 -6.88 7.53
N GLU A 52 -13.71 -6.43 8.62
CA GLU A 52 -14.42 -5.75 9.70
C GLU A 52 -14.30 -4.23 9.57
N PRO A 53 -15.36 -3.47 9.89
CA PRO A 53 -15.33 -2.01 9.84
C PRO A 53 -14.63 -1.42 11.08
N LEU A 54 -13.40 -1.86 11.35
CA LEU A 54 -12.61 -1.38 12.48
C LEU A 54 -12.50 0.15 12.44
N GLN A 55 -12.55 0.78 13.61
CA GLN A 55 -12.47 2.22 13.79
C GLN A 55 -13.44 2.98 12.87
N GLN A 56 -14.73 2.55 12.88
CA GLN A 56 -15.76 3.12 11.99
C GLN A 56 -15.36 3.12 10.51
N ASN A 57 -14.72 2.05 10.07
CA ASN A 57 -14.26 1.84 8.70
C ASN A 57 -13.07 2.73 8.24
N ALA A 58 -12.43 3.46 9.16
CA ALA A 58 -11.35 4.39 8.83
C ALA A 58 -10.22 3.75 8.00
N TYR A 59 -9.84 2.52 8.35
CA TYR A 59 -8.75 1.81 7.66
C TYR A 59 -9.10 1.40 6.24
N ASN A 60 -10.34 0.95 6.01
CA ASN A 60 -10.80 0.59 4.67
C ASN A 60 -10.94 1.84 3.78
N GLU A 61 -11.38 2.97 4.35
CA GLU A 61 -11.42 4.24 3.62
C GLU A 61 -10.01 4.76 3.30
N ALA A 62 -9.04 4.59 4.21
CA ALA A 62 -7.64 4.88 3.94
C ALA A 62 -7.09 3.99 2.81
N LEU A 63 -7.40 2.69 2.82
CA LEU A 63 -6.99 1.77 1.74
C LEU A 63 -7.59 2.16 0.38
N LYS A 64 -8.86 2.54 0.34
CA LYS A 64 -9.51 3.03 -0.90
C LYS A 64 -8.82 4.29 -1.43
N SER A 65 -8.54 5.26 -0.55
CA SER A 65 -7.84 6.50 -0.91
C SER A 65 -6.43 6.20 -1.40
N PHE A 66 -5.72 5.31 -0.72
CA PHE A 66 -4.40 4.83 -1.15
C PHE A 66 -4.44 4.20 -2.54
N ALA A 67 -5.37 3.26 -2.78
CA ALA A 67 -5.48 2.61 -4.08
C ALA A 67 -5.77 3.62 -5.21
N ARG A 68 -6.66 4.58 -4.98
CA ARG A 68 -6.93 5.66 -5.95
C ARG A 68 -5.68 6.48 -6.26
N ALA A 69 -4.85 6.73 -5.25
CA ALA A 69 -3.65 7.54 -5.41
C ALA A 69 -2.54 6.83 -6.19
N VAL A 70 -2.41 5.50 -6.08
CA VAL A 70 -1.23 4.79 -6.58
C VAL A 70 -1.49 3.86 -7.76
N CYS A 71 -2.69 3.26 -7.87
CA CYS A 71 -2.95 2.23 -8.88
C CYS A 71 -2.92 2.74 -10.33
N GLY A 72 -3.03 4.04 -10.56
CA GLY A 72 -2.95 4.67 -11.88
C GLY A 72 -1.58 5.28 -12.21
N LEU A 73 -0.59 5.16 -11.33
CA LEU A 73 0.74 5.72 -11.56
C LEU A 73 1.51 4.90 -12.61
N PRO A 74 2.47 5.53 -13.33
CA PRO A 74 3.33 4.81 -14.27
C PRO A 74 3.99 3.61 -13.61
N GLU A 75 4.00 2.47 -14.31
CA GLU A 75 4.64 1.23 -13.86
C GLU A 75 4.10 0.66 -12.52
N VAL A 76 2.92 1.07 -12.09
CA VAL A 76 2.23 0.52 -10.93
C VAL A 76 1.07 -0.36 -11.39
N ARG A 77 1.02 -1.58 -10.89
CA ARG A 77 -0.08 -2.50 -11.08
C ARG A 77 -0.63 -2.92 -9.72
N CYS A 78 -1.89 -2.62 -9.49
CA CYS A 78 -2.63 -3.16 -8.35
C CYS A 78 -3.28 -4.46 -8.80
N VAL A 79 -2.88 -5.55 -8.18
CA VAL A 79 -3.24 -6.90 -8.61
C VAL A 79 -3.71 -7.74 -7.43
N THR A 80 -4.45 -8.79 -7.72
CA THR A 80 -4.76 -9.86 -6.77
C THR A 80 -3.55 -10.78 -6.59
N TYR A 81 -3.58 -11.63 -5.57
CA TYR A 81 -2.55 -12.66 -5.41
C TYR A 81 -2.51 -13.68 -6.55
N ALA A 82 -3.66 -14.02 -7.13
CA ALA A 82 -3.72 -14.90 -8.29
C ALA A 82 -2.96 -14.31 -9.47
N GLU A 83 -3.24 -13.04 -9.81
CA GLU A 83 -2.53 -12.33 -10.88
C GLU A 83 -1.04 -12.16 -10.59
N LEU A 84 -0.65 -11.98 -9.32
CA LEU A 84 0.76 -11.95 -8.94
C LEU A 84 1.42 -13.32 -9.12
N ALA A 85 0.74 -14.40 -8.75
CA ALA A 85 1.23 -15.77 -8.96
C ALA A 85 1.43 -16.06 -10.45
N ASP A 86 0.45 -15.75 -11.28
CA ASP A 86 0.53 -15.92 -12.74
C ASP A 86 1.72 -15.11 -13.33
N PHE A 87 1.91 -13.89 -12.85
CA PHE A 87 3.07 -13.07 -13.23
C PHE A 87 4.39 -13.75 -12.84
N MET A 88 4.48 -14.27 -11.62
CA MET A 88 5.70 -14.94 -11.12
C MET A 88 5.99 -16.23 -11.88
N ASP A 89 4.97 -17.02 -12.19
CA ASP A 89 5.10 -18.28 -12.95
C ASP A 89 5.57 -18.05 -14.38
N GLY A 90 5.28 -16.87 -14.94
CA GLY A 90 5.77 -16.43 -16.25
C GLY A 90 7.23 -15.97 -16.28
N GLN A 91 7.90 -15.84 -15.12
CA GLN A 91 9.27 -15.37 -15.07
C GLN A 91 10.29 -16.50 -15.27
N ASN A 92 11.45 -16.19 -15.86
CA ASN A 92 12.54 -17.15 -15.97
C ASN A 92 13.30 -17.30 -14.63
N ALA A 93 14.10 -18.37 -14.53
CA ALA A 93 14.83 -18.71 -13.31
C ALA A 93 15.82 -17.62 -12.86
N GLU A 94 16.45 -16.92 -13.80
CA GLU A 94 17.39 -15.81 -13.50
C GLU A 94 16.67 -14.64 -12.85
N THR A 95 15.54 -14.21 -13.42
CA THR A 95 14.67 -13.16 -12.88
C THR A 95 14.18 -13.51 -11.48
N LEU A 96 13.71 -14.74 -11.28
CA LEU A 96 13.26 -15.21 -9.97
C LEU A 96 14.40 -15.24 -8.94
N ALA A 97 15.62 -15.59 -9.36
CA ALA A 97 16.80 -15.55 -8.49
C ALA A 97 17.17 -14.12 -8.08
N ALA A 98 17.04 -13.14 -9.00
CA ALA A 98 17.23 -11.73 -8.71
C ALA A 98 16.19 -11.23 -7.70
N TYR A 99 14.91 -11.55 -7.90
CA TYR A 99 13.83 -11.15 -6.98
C TYR A 99 14.03 -11.71 -5.56
N ARG A 100 14.50 -12.96 -5.43
CA ARG A 100 14.82 -13.54 -4.11
C ARG A 100 15.93 -12.79 -3.37
N LYS A 101 16.81 -12.13 -4.09
CA LYS A 101 17.88 -11.29 -3.52
C LYS A 101 17.41 -9.83 -3.26
N GLY A 102 16.16 -9.51 -3.58
CA GLY A 102 15.64 -8.14 -3.47
C GLY A 102 16.06 -7.23 -4.63
N ASP A 103 16.57 -7.81 -5.71
CA ASP A 103 16.97 -7.08 -6.91
C ASP A 103 15.79 -7.06 -7.89
N PHE A 104 14.99 -6.00 -7.79
CA PHE A 104 13.84 -5.75 -8.67
C PHE A 104 14.19 -4.73 -9.74
N ALA A 105 13.61 -4.91 -10.93
CA ALA A 105 13.81 -3.97 -12.03
C ALA A 105 13.48 -2.53 -11.60
N ARG A 106 14.38 -1.60 -11.87
CA ARG A 106 14.21 -0.19 -11.53
C ARG A 106 14.02 0.63 -12.81
N ALA A 107 12.89 1.32 -12.88
CA ALA A 107 12.66 2.34 -13.90
C ALA A 107 13.04 3.74 -13.38
N ALA A 108 13.25 4.68 -14.29
CA ALA A 108 13.38 6.10 -13.93
C ALA A 108 12.08 6.55 -13.23
N THR A 109 12.22 7.13 -12.05
CA THR A 109 11.07 7.50 -11.24
C THR A 109 10.67 8.95 -11.52
N PRO A 110 9.46 9.23 -12.05
CA PRO A 110 8.95 10.58 -12.15
C PRO A 110 8.78 11.21 -10.76
N ALA A 111 8.79 12.52 -10.67
CA ALA A 111 8.43 13.22 -9.44
C ALA A 111 6.99 12.85 -9.06
N LEU A 112 6.79 12.37 -7.82
CA LEU A 112 5.49 11.94 -7.33
C LEU A 112 4.84 12.99 -6.45
N ASN A 113 3.65 13.43 -6.85
CA ASN A 113 2.74 14.20 -5.99
C ASN A 113 1.57 13.31 -5.52
N VAL A 114 1.91 12.27 -4.76
CA VAL A 114 0.94 11.22 -4.36
C VAL A 114 -0.12 11.76 -3.40
N ALA A 115 0.24 12.77 -2.58
CA ALA A 115 -0.68 13.33 -1.59
C ALA A 115 -1.86 14.08 -2.22
N GLU A 116 -1.68 14.67 -3.39
CA GLU A 116 -2.71 15.44 -4.09
C GLU A 116 -3.80 14.53 -4.68
N ASN A 117 -3.43 13.34 -5.11
CA ASN A 117 -4.35 12.37 -5.71
C ASN A 117 -5.13 11.54 -4.68
N ALA A 118 -4.77 11.60 -3.41
CA ALA A 118 -5.40 10.82 -2.33
C ALA A 118 -6.62 11.50 -1.69
N ARG A 119 -6.93 12.73 -2.06
CA ARG A 119 -8.02 13.56 -1.50
C ARG A 119 -9.31 13.57 -2.35
#